data_6b6ceccd3a220975e6e00732d38698b8
#
_entry.id   6b6ceccd3a220975e6e00732d38698b8
#
_cell.length_a   1.000
_cell.length_b   1.000
_cell.length_c   1.000
_cell.angle_alpha   90.00
_cell.angle_beta   90.00
_cell.angle_gamma   90.00
#
_symmetry.space_group_name_H-M   'P 1'
#
loop_
_entity.id
_entity.type
_entity.pdbx_description
1 polymer ?
#
loop_
_entity_poly.entity_id
_entity_poly.type
_entity_poly.pdbx_seq_one_letter_code
_entity_poly.pdbx_strand_id
1 'polypeptide(L)'
;MEFKKNDRVTVTIEDMGSDGEGIGKVDGFTLFIKDAVIGDQVEAKIIKSKKHYAYARLEKVLQPSPFRVEPKCAYHRQCGGCQLQALSYSEQLHFKEQKIRNNLIRIGGFDAEYIDERMKPIVGMEEPFHYRNKAQYPIGTDRDGNVITGFYAGRTHNIIANTDCALGASENQQILDCLLYTSDAADD
;
A
#
# COMPACT_ATOMS: atom_id res chain seq x y z
N MET A 1 23.61 -14.37 -8.05
CA MET A 1 23.40 -13.24 -8.97
C MET A 1 23.39 -11.95 -8.14
N GLU A 2 23.98 -10.89 -8.60
CA GLU A 2 24.01 -9.63 -7.87
C GLU A 2 23.34 -8.55 -8.74
N PHE A 3 22.19 -8.04 -8.29
CA PHE A 3 21.48 -6.97 -8.99
C PHE A 3 22.09 -5.62 -8.62
N LYS A 4 22.24 -4.76 -9.61
CA LYS A 4 22.70 -3.38 -9.45
C LYS A 4 21.52 -2.42 -9.44
N LYS A 5 21.71 -1.24 -8.84
CA LYS A 5 20.73 -0.17 -8.91
C LYS A 5 20.44 0.19 -10.37
N ASN A 6 19.17 0.35 -10.70
CA ASN A 6 18.60 0.62 -12.01
C ASN A 6 18.50 -0.58 -12.96
N ASP A 7 18.91 -1.78 -12.59
CA ASP A 7 18.62 -2.97 -13.38
C ASP A 7 17.10 -3.16 -13.51
N ARG A 8 16.66 -3.62 -14.67
CA ARG A 8 15.27 -4.00 -14.93
C ARG A 8 15.14 -5.50 -14.95
N VAL A 9 14.10 -5.98 -14.34
CA VAL A 9 13.81 -7.41 -14.20
C VAL A 9 12.34 -7.68 -14.44
N THR A 10 12.06 -8.80 -15.09
CA THR A 10 10.71 -9.37 -15.16
C THR A 10 10.58 -10.42 -14.08
N VAL A 11 9.51 -10.34 -13.31
CA VAL A 11 9.27 -11.25 -12.17
C VAL A 11 7.79 -11.48 -11.96
N THR A 12 7.44 -12.70 -11.58
CA THR A 12 6.10 -13.06 -11.10
C THR A 12 6.03 -12.87 -9.59
N ILE A 13 4.95 -12.29 -9.10
CA ILE A 13 4.71 -12.07 -7.68
C ILE A 13 4.10 -13.33 -7.09
N GLU A 14 4.86 -13.97 -6.20
CA GLU A 14 4.51 -15.26 -5.59
C GLU A 14 3.87 -15.12 -4.20
N ASP A 15 4.15 -13.99 -3.51
CA ASP A 15 3.71 -13.74 -2.13
C ASP A 15 3.61 -12.24 -1.88
N MET A 16 3.15 -11.86 -0.68
CA MET A 16 3.09 -10.46 -0.24
C MET A 16 3.75 -10.31 1.13
N GLY A 17 4.54 -9.27 1.25
CA GLY A 17 5.24 -8.91 2.48
C GLY A 17 4.31 -8.30 3.54
N SER A 18 4.85 -8.15 4.75
CA SER A 18 4.10 -7.62 5.89
C SER A 18 3.58 -6.20 5.69
N ASP A 19 4.25 -5.43 4.86
CA ASP A 19 3.90 -4.03 4.56
C ASP A 19 3.09 -3.91 3.25
N GLY A 20 2.64 -5.05 2.67
CA GLY A 20 1.79 -5.10 1.49
C GLY A 20 2.55 -4.99 0.16
N GLU A 21 3.88 -5.05 0.17
CA GLU A 21 4.68 -5.16 -1.05
C GLU A 21 4.62 -6.57 -1.63
N GLY A 22 4.57 -6.67 -2.96
CA GLY A 22 4.69 -7.95 -3.66
C GLY A 22 6.08 -8.54 -3.49
N ILE A 23 6.15 -9.85 -3.30
CA ILE A 23 7.38 -10.63 -3.22
C ILE A 23 7.47 -11.55 -4.42
N GLY A 24 8.57 -11.45 -5.16
CA GLY A 24 8.90 -12.37 -6.24
C GLY A 24 10.37 -12.78 -6.18
N LYS A 25 10.73 -13.80 -6.94
CA LYS A 25 12.11 -14.30 -7.00
C LYS A 25 12.60 -14.35 -8.46
N VAL A 26 13.84 -13.94 -8.65
CA VAL A 26 14.57 -14.13 -9.90
C VAL A 26 15.83 -14.91 -9.58
N ASP A 27 15.96 -16.11 -10.14
CA ASP A 27 17.07 -17.05 -9.86
C ASP A 27 17.33 -17.27 -8.37
N GLY A 28 16.24 -17.37 -7.58
CA GLY A 28 16.30 -17.55 -6.13
C GLY A 28 16.57 -16.28 -5.32
N PHE A 29 16.82 -15.14 -5.97
CA PHE A 29 17.04 -13.87 -5.30
C PHE A 29 15.72 -13.12 -5.08
N THR A 30 15.43 -12.76 -3.82
CA THR A 30 14.14 -12.17 -3.41
C THR A 30 14.05 -10.69 -3.76
N LEU A 31 12.93 -10.29 -4.34
CA LEU A 31 12.60 -8.90 -4.67
C LEU A 31 11.34 -8.46 -3.93
N PHE A 32 11.38 -7.28 -3.31
CA PHE A 32 10.24 -6.60 -2.71
C PHE A 32 9.82 -5.45 -3.61
N ILE A 33 8.58 -5.49 -4.10
CA ILE A 33 8.08 -4.58 -5.14
C ILE A 33 6.80 -3.91 -4.65
N LYS A 34 6.90 -2.62 -4.34
CA LYS A 34 5.73 -1.84 -3.93
C LYS A 34 4.71 -1.77 -5.08
N ASP A 35 3.41 -1.79 -4.74
CA ASP A 35 2.27 -1.71 -5.65
C ASP A 35 2.11 -2.91 -6.61
N ALA A 36 2.91 -3.96 -6.46
CA ALA A 36 2.70 -5.25 -7.11
C ALA A 36 1.87 -6.17 -6.20
N VAL A 37 0.91 -6.90 -6.77
CA VAL A 37 0.04 -7.81 -6.03
C VAL A 37 0.33 -9.26 -6.41
N ILE A 38 0.01 -10.19 -5.52
CA ILE A 38 0.20 -11.62 -5.75
C ILE A 38 -0.44 -12.06 -7.07
N GLY A 39 0.29 -12.84 -7.85
CA GLY A 39 -0.11 -13.33 -9.16
C GLY A 39 0.19 -12.38 -10.34
N ASP A 40 0.63 -11.14 -10.10
CA ASP A 40 1.09 -10.28 -11.20
C ASP A 40 2.38 -10.81 -11.83
N GLN A 41 2.51 -10.65 -13.14
CA GLN A 41 3.81 -10.62 -13.80
C GLN A 41 4.17 -9.16 -14.12
N VAL A 42 5.33 -8.71 -13.63
CA VAL A 42 5.70 -7.30 -13.69
C VAL A 42 7.11 -7.07 -14.22
N GLU A 43 7.30 -5.91 -14.84
CA GLU A 43 8.63 -5.32 -15.01
C GLU A 43 8.90 -4.38 -13.84
N ALA A 44 10.01 -4.60 -13.16
CA ALA A 44 10.41 -3.82 -11.99
C ALA A 44 11.85 -3.33 -12.12
N LYS A 45 12.12 -2.13 -11.60
CA LYS A 45 13.44 -1.51 -11.58
C LYS A 45 14.04 -1.56 -10.19
N ILE A 46 15.23 -2.11 -10.07
CA ILE A 46 15.96 -2.20 -8.80
C ILE A 46 16.29 -0.80 -8.26
N ILE A 47 15.83 -0.51 -7.05
CA ILE A 47 16.11 0.74 -6.35
C ILE A 47 17.31 0.56 -5.41
N LYS A 48 17.34 -0.55 -4.67
CA LYS A 48 18.35 -0.82 -3.66
C LYS A 48 18.56 -2.32 -3.54
N SER A 49 19.79 -2.77 -3.78
CA SER A 49 20.20 -4.16 -3.58
C SER A 49 20.87 -4.35 -2.21
N LYS A 50 20.62 -5.50 -1.62
CA LYS A 50 21.21 -6.03 -0.39
C LYS A 50 21.81 -7.41 -0.69
N LYS A 51 22.52 -8.01 0.27
CA LYS A 51 23.20 -9.30 0.10
C LYS A 51 22.26 -10.45 -0.34
N HIS A 52 21.02 -10.47 0.17
CA HIS A 52 20.07 -11.59 -0.02
C HIS A 52 18.73 -11.18 -0.63
N TYR A 53 18.48 -9.89 -0.85
CA TYR A 53 17.25 -9.37 -1.42
C TYR A 53 17.45 -7.98 -2.02
N ALA A 54 16.49 -7.51 -2.80
CA ALA A 54 16.48 -6.14 -3.27
C ALA A 54 15.06 -5.53 -3.16
N TYR A 55 15.03 -4.21 -3.06
CA TYR A 55 13.83 -3.41 -3.25
C TYR A 55 13.77 -2.93 -4.70
N ALA A 56 12.62 -3.09 -5.32
CA ALA A 56 12.38 -2.63 -6.67
C ALA A 56 11.10 -1.80 -6.76
N ARG A 57 11.04 -0.96 -7.77
CA ARG A 57 9.87 -0.17 -8.11
C ARG A 57 9.14 -0.81 -9.27
N LEU A 58 7.84 -0.98 -9.16
CA LEU A 58 6.98 -1.39 -10.25
C LEU A 58 7.04 -0.35 -11.38
N GLU A 59 7.50 -0.76 -12.57
CA GLU A 59 7.46 0.08 -13.78
C GLU A 59 6.25 -0.26 -14.64
N LYS A 60 5.98 -1.54 -14.85
CA LYS A 60 4.86 -1.99 -15.68
C LYS A 60 4.29 -3.32 -15.19
N VAL A 61 2.98 -3.47 -15.21
CA VAL A 61 2.30 -4.77 -15.09
C VAL A 61 2.22 -5.35 -16.49
N LEU A 62 2.87 -6.49 -16.70
CA LEU A 62 2.91 -7.18 -18.00
C LEU A 62 1.69 -8.08 -18.16
N GLN A 63 1.37 -8.83 -17.09
CA GLN A 63 0.19 -9.65 -16.98
C GLN A 63 -0.43 -9.41 -15.60
N PRO A 64 -1.63 -8.81 -15.52
CA PRO A 64 -2.30 -8.57 -14.26
C PRO A 64 -2.79 -9.87 -13.63
N SER A 65 -2.68 -9.94 -12.32
CA SER A 65 -3.30 -10.97 -11.49
C SER A 65 -4.83 -10.91 -11.62
N PRO A 66 -5.56 -12.05 -11.54
CA PRO A 66 -7.00 -12.04 -11.41
C PRO A 66 -7.50 -11.33 -10.14
N PHE A 67 -6.64 -11.15 -9.15
CA PHE A 67 -6.93 -10.45 -7.91
C PHE A 67 -6.63 -8.95 -7.95
N ARG A 68 -6.00 -8.48 -9.03
CA ARG A 68 -5.70 -7.05 -9.20
C ARG A 68 -6.97 -6.28 -9.55
N VAL A 69 -7.18 -5.18 -8.84
CA VAL A 69 -8.27 -4.22 -9.12
C VAL A 69 -7.70 -2.82 -9.30
N GLU A 70 -8.48 -1.96 -9.96
CA GLU A 70 -8.15 -0.53 -10.02
C GLU A 70 -8.40 0.10 -8.64
N PRO A 71 -7.40 0.75 -8.05
CA PRO A 71 -7.57 1.42 -6.77
C PRO A 71 -8.59 2.55 -6.83
N LYS A 72 -9.48 2.61 -5.85
CA LYS A 72 -10.49 3.67 -5.74
C LYS A 72 -9.89 5.07 -5.56
N CYS A 73 -8.72 5.15 -4.91
CA CYS A 73 -8.02 6.40 -4.64
C CYS A 73 -6.98 6.69 -5.74
N ALA A 74 -7.10 7.82 -6.43
CA ALA A 74 -6.15 8.26 -7.44
C ALA A 74 -4.71 8.46 -6.90
N TYR A 75 -4.58 8.73 -5.61
CA TYR A 75 -3.29 8.98 -4.95
C TYR A 75 -2.64 7.74 -4.32
N HIS A 76 -3.22 6.54 -4.47
CA HIS A 76 -2.78 5.35 -3.73
C HIS A 76 -1.30 5.02 -3.92
N ARG A 77 -0.70 5.29 -5.10
CA ARG A 77 0.73 5.05 -5.37
C ARG A 77 1.65 6.08 -4.72
N GLN A 78 1.18 7.30 -4.53
CA GLN A 78 1.95 8.43 -4.01
C GLN A 78 1.79 8.54 -2.49
N CYS A 79 0.55 8.43 -2.00
CA CYS A 79 0.20 8.52 -0.60
C CYS A 79 0.77 7.34 0.20
N GLY A 80 1.31 7.60 1.38
CA GLY A 80 1.84 6.59 2.30
C GLY A 80 0.77 5.85 3.12
N GLY A 81 -0.51 6.23 2.98
CA GLY A 81 -1.58 5.74 3.86
C GLY A 81 -2.12 4.36 3.51
N CYS A 82 -2.08 3.95 2.24
CA CYS A 82 -2.67 2.69 1.77
C CYS A 82 -1.64 1.83 1.05
N GLN A 83 -1.66 0.52 1.31
CA GLN A 83 -0.73 -0.45 0.70
C GLN A 83 -1.43 -1.49 -0.17
N LEU A 84 -2.72 -1.77 0.06
CA LEU A 84 -3.41 -2.93 -0.51
C LEU A 84 -4.54 -2.58 -1.48
N GLN A 85 -4.75 -1.31 -1.85
CA GLN A 85 -5.90 -0.92 -2.68
C GLN A 85 -5.91 -1.53 -4.09
N ALA A 86 -4.76 -1.95 -4.61
CA ALA A 86 -4.66 -2.63 -5.90
C ALA A 86 -5.05 -4.12 -5.82
N LEU A 87 -5.32 -4.65 -4.63
CA LEU A 87 -5.74 -6.03 -4.39
C LEU A 87 -7.25 -6.07 -4.12
N SER A 88 -7.98 -7.03 -4.67
CA SER A 88 -9.42 -7.21 -4.42
C SER A 88 -9.69 -7.37 -2.92
N TYR A 89 -10.83 -6.91 -2.45
CA TYR A 89 -11.12 -6.91 -1.02
C TYR A 89 -11.17 -8.32 -0.42
N SER A 90 -11.72 -9.28 -1.15
CA SER A 90 -11.69 -10.70 -0.75
C SER A 90 -10.25 -11.19 -0.54
N GLU A 91 -9.34 -10.83 -1.43
CA GLU A 91 -7.95 -11.24 -1.32
C GLU A 91 -7.18 -10.45 -0.23
N GLN A 92 -7.56 -9.19 0.03
CA GLN A 92 -7.07 -8.46 1.20
C GLN A 92 -7.44 -9.16 2.52
N LEU A 93 -8.65 -9.71 2.62
CA LEU A 93 -9.09 -10.48 3.78
C LEU A 93 -8.27 -11.77 3.91
N HIS A 94 -8.13 -12.52 2.82
CA HIS A 94 -7.31 -13.72 2.79
C HIS A 94 -5.85 -13.44 3.20
N PHE A 95 -5.24 -12.43 2.62
CA PHE A 95 -3.87 -12.00 2.99
C PHE A 95 -3.74 -11.68 4.48
N LYS A 96 -4.68 -10.95 5.06
CA LYS A 96 -4.66 -10.58 6.48
C LYS A 96 -4.83 -11.81 7.38
N GLU A 97 -5.72 -12.72 7.01
CA GLU A 97 -5.95 -13.98 7.72
C GLU A 97 -4.70 -14.84 7.70
N GLN A 98 -4.10 -15.05 6.52
CA GLN A 98 -2.87 -15.82 6.37
C GLN A 98 -1.68 -15.18 7.11
N LYS A 99 -1.60 -13.86 7.14
CA LYS A 99 -0.58 -13.13 7.91
C LYS A 99 -0.67 -13.45 9.41
N ILE A 100 -1.86 -13.42 9.99
CA ILE A 100 -2.08 -13.75 11.40
C ILE A 100 -1.73 -15.22 11.65
N ARG A 101 -2.25 -16.13 10.84
CA ARG A 101 -1.96 -17.56 10.92
C ARG A 101 -0.45 -17.83 10.88
N ASN A 102 0.24 -17.30 9.89
CA ASN A 102 1.68 -17.50 9.73
C ASN A 102 2.49 -16.89 10.89
N ASN A 103 2.08 -15.77 11.45
CA ASN A 103 2.74 -15.17 12.60
C ASN A 103 2.58 -16.05 13.86
N LEU A 104 1.40 -16.59 14.10
CA LEU A 104 1.16 -17.49 15.23
C LEU A 104 2.01 -18.75 15.13
N ILE A 105 2.12 -19.34 13.94
CA ILE A 105 2.91 -20.56 13.73
C ILE A 105 4.43 -20.25 13.77
N ARG A 106 4.90 -19.28 12.97
CA ARG A 106 6.35 -19.06 12.76
C ARG A 106 7.01 -18.24 13.86
N ILE A 107 6.29 -17.27 14.42
CA ILE A 107 6.83 -16.38 15.46
C ILE A 107 6.34 -16.81 16.83
N GLY A 108 5.06 -17.16 16.96
CA GLY A 108 4.46 -17.62 18.20
C GLY A 108 4.83 -19.05 18.55
N GLY A 109 5.32 -19.85 17.60
CA GLY A 109 5.73 -21.24 17.83
C GLY A 109 4.56 -22.20 18.07
N PHE A 110 3.33 -21.80 17.74
CA PHE A 110 2.18 -22.68 17.86
C PHE A 110 2.16 -23.72 16.74
N ASP A 111 1.63 -24.90 17.07
CA ASP A 111 1.38 -25.95 16.09
C ASP A 111 0.35 -25.51 15.05
N ALA A 112 0.56 -25.88 13.78
CA ALA A 112 -0.29 -25.44 12.67
C ALA A 112 -1.72 -26.02 12.79
N GLU A 113 -1.86 -27.30 13.15
CA GLU A 113 -3.14 -27.97 13.31
C GLU A 113 -3.92 -27.35 14.48
N TYR A 114 -3.23 -27.04 15.58
CA TYR A 114 -3.81 -26.33 16.73
C TYR A 114 -4.40 -24.98 16.34
N ILE A 115 -3.69 -24.21 15.49
CA ILE A 115 -4.19 -22.92 15.00
C ILE A 115 -5.36 -23.11 14.05
N ASP A 116 -5.25 -24.03 13.08
CA ASP A 116 -6.28 -24.25 12.04
C ASP A 116 -7.62 -24.71 12.62
N GLU A 117 -7.61 -25.48 13.69
CA GLU A 117 -8.83 -25.88 14.41
C GLU A 117 -9.53 -24.72 15.15
N ARG A 118 -8.78 -23.69 15.57
CA ARG A 118 -9.26 -22.63 16.46
C ARG A 118 -9.44 -21.28 15.77
N MET A 119 -8.75 -21.07 14.67
CA MET A 119 -8.86 -19.84 13.90
C MET A 119 -10.22 -19.77 13.22
N LYS A 120 -10.97 -18.71 13.50
CA LYS A 120 -12.24 -18.47 12.83
C LYS A 120 -12.00 -17.64 11.57
N PRO A 121 -12.88 -17.76 10.56
CA PRO A 121 -12.81 -16.93 9.36
C PRO A 121 -12.77 -15.46 9.73
N ILE A 122 -11.99 -14.69 8.97
CA ILE A 122 -11.89 -13.25 9.17
C ILE A 122 -13.25 -12.58 8.92
N VAL A 123 -13.62 -11.65 9.79
CA VAL A 123 -14.82 -10.84 9.62
C VAL A 123 -14.48 -9.64 8.73
N GLY A 124 -15.07 -9.59 7.55
CA GLY A 124 -14.94 -8.48 6.61
C GLY A 124 -15.95 -7.37 6.85
N MET A 125 -15.75 -6.25 6.18
CA MET A 125 -16.70 -5.13 6.11
C MET A 125 -17.55 -5.27 4.85
N GLU A 126 -18.81 -4.87 4.91
CA GLU A 126 -19.68 -4.78 3.72
C GLU A 126 -19.20 -3.66 2.79
N GLU A 127 -18.87 -2.48 3.35
CA GLU A 127 -18.29 -1.35 2.62
C GLU A 127 -16.90 -1.04 3.20
N PRO A 128 -15.80 -1.41 2.53
CA PRO A 128 -14.43 -1.24 3.04
C PRO A 128 -13.83 0.15 2.77
N PHE A 129 -14.68 1.14 2.51
CA PHE A 129 -14.32 2.55 2.32
C PHE A 129 -15.06 3.43 3.33
N HIS A 130 -14.66 4.67 3.47
CA HIS A 130 -15.27 5.68 4.37
C HIS A 130 -15.42 5.24 5.82
N TYR A 131 -14.63 4.28 6.28
CA TYR A 131 -14.71 3.71 7.64
C TYR A 131 -13.81 4.40 8.66
N ARG A 132 -12.82 5.20 8.19
CA ARG A 132 -11.82 5.80 9.06
C ARG A 132 -12.39 6.99 9.81
N ASN A 133 -12.61 6.82 11.10
CA ASN A 133 -13.15 7.85 11.99
C ASN A 133 -12.08 8.89 12.39
N LYS A 134 -10.83 8.46 12.63
CA LYS A 134 -9.73 9.36 13.02
C LYS A 134 -8.73 9.51 11.87
N ALA A 135 -8.58 10.72 11.37
CA ALA A 135 -7.56 11.09 10.39
C ALA A 135 -6.81 12.33 10.87
N GLN A 136 -5.53 12.43 10.51
CA GLN A 136 -4.69 13.60 10.74
C GLN A 136 -4.23 14.11 9.39
N TYR A 137 -4.56 15.35 9.11
CA TYR A 137 -4.23 16.02 7.86
C TYR A 137 -3.15 17.06 8.13
N PRO A 138 -1.88 16.81 7.77
CA PRO A 138 -0.85 17.84 7.82
C PRO A 138 -1.21 18.98 6.87
N ILE A 139 -0.94 20.20 7.30
CA ILE A 139 -1.07 21.43 6.51
C ILE A 139 0.34 21.93 6.19
N GLY A 140 0.54 22.43 5.01
CA GLY A 140 1.80 22.99 4.56
C GLY A 140 1.61 23.79 3.27
N THR A 141 2.69 24.16 2.61
CA THR A 141 2.66 24.88 1.34
C THR A 141 3.25 24.03 0.22
N ASP A 142 2.72 24.19 -0.99
CA ASP A 142 3.32 23.65 -2.20
C ASP A 142 4.51 24.52 -2.67
N ARG A 143 5.06 24.22 -3.85
CA ARG A 143 6.21 24.92 -4.43
C ARG A 143 5.86 26.33 -4.89
N ASP A 144 4.61 26.60 -5.13
CA ASP A 144 4.08 27.87 -5.62
C ASP A 144 3.59 28.76 -4.47
N GLY A 145 3.68 28.27 -3.22
CA GLY A 145 3.29 28.99 -2.01
C GLY A 145 1.84 28.77 -1.59
N ASN A 146 1.04 27.98 -2.34
CA ASN A 146 -0.35 27.73 -1.99
C ASN A 146 -0.46 26.83 -0.77
N VAL A 147 -1.41 27.10 0.11
CA VAL A 147 -1.70 26.25 1.26
C VAL A 147 -2.30 24.91 0.80
N ILE A 148 -1.73 23.81 1.22
CA ILE A 148 -2.19 22.47 0.90
C ILE A 148 -2.38 21.64 2.16
N THR A 149 -3.30 20.68 2.09
CA THR A 149 -3.48 19.64 3.10
C THR A 149 -3.68 18.28 2.43
N GLY A 150 -3.45 17.20 3.17
CA GLY A 150 -3.59 15.84 2.66
C GLY A 150 -2.84 14.83 3.50
N PHE A 151 -2.05 13.97 2.88
CA PHE A 151 -1.27 12.95 3.59
C PHE A 151 0.18 12.95 3.13
N TYR A 152 1.07 12.49 4.00
CA TYR A 152 2.48 12.35 3.62
C TYR A 152 2.69 11.25 2.58
N ALA A 153 3.53 11.54 1.59
CA ALA A 153 4.07 10.52 0.70
C ALA A 153 4.88 9.49 1.51
N GLY A 154 4.82 8.25 1.08
CA GLY A 154 5.45 7.15 1.81
C GLY A 154 6.93 7.42 2.15
N ARG A 155 7.29 7.29 3.42
CA ARG A 155 8.65 7.49 3.96
C ARG A 155 9.20 8.91 3.80
N THR A 156 8.35 9.90 3.65
CA THR A 156 8.73 11.32 3.56
C THR A 156 7.77 12.20 4.36
N HIS A 157 8.07 13.50 4.45
CA HIS A 157 7.17 14.52 4.98
C HIS A 157 6.59 15.41 3.87
N ASN A 158 6.73 15.00 2.60
CA ASN A 158 6.10 15.71 1.50
C ASN A 158 4.59 15.45 1.53
N ILE A 159 3.79 16.51 1.55
CA ILE A 159 2.34 16.42 1.53
C ILE A 159 1.87 16.11 0.11
N ILE A 160 1.07 15.07 -0.04
CA ILE A 160 0.27 14.80 -1.23
C ILE A 160 -1.07 15.49 -0.99
N ALA A 161 -1.32 16.57 -1.70
CA ALA A 161 -2.57 17.33 -1.60
C ALA A 161 -3.77 16.42 -1.93
N ASN A 162 -4.60 16.18 -0.93
CA ASN A 162 -5.76 15.30 -1.05
C ASN A 162 -6.77 15.59 0.08
N THR A 163 -7.87 16.23 -0.25
CA THR A 163 -8.99 16.47 0.66
C THR A 163 -10.03 15.36 0.59
N ASP A 164 -10.06 14.57 -0.51
CA ASP A 164 -10.99 13.46 -0.74
C ASP A 164 -10.28 12.11 -0.52
N CYS A 165 -10.21 11.68 0.73
CA CYS A 165 -9.63 10.39 1.09
C CYS A 165 -10.69 9.29 1.06
N ALA A 166 -10.57 8.32 0.16
CA ALA A 166 -11.52 7.20 0.03
C ALA A 166 -11.70 6.35 1.31
N LEU A 167 -10.83 6.47 2.31
CA LEU A 167 -10.99 5.81 3.61
C LEU A 167 -11.60 6.71 4.68
N GLY A 168 -11.51 8.04 4.52
CA GLY A 168 -12.04 9.02 5.46
C GLY A 168 -13.56 9.15 5.36
N ALA A 169 -14.18 9.72 6.39
CA ALA A 169 -15.58 10.11 6.32
C ALA A 169 -15.78 11.11 5.16
N SER A 170 -16.89 11.02 4.45
CA SER A 170 -17.20 11.83 3.26
C SER A 170 -17.24 13.33 3.56
N GLU A 171 -17.64 13.69 4.78
CA GLU A 171 -17.74 15.05 5.28
C GLU A 171 -16.38 15.75 5.41
N ASN A 172 -15.31 14.97 5.55
CA ASN A 172 -13.96 15.51 5.70
C ASN A 172 -13.54 16.40 4.53
N GLN A 173 -13.96 16.08 3.32
CA GLN A 173 -13.64 16.88 2.13
C GLN A 173 -14.18 18.30 2.29
N GLN A 174 -15.46 18.44 2.61
CA GLN A 174 -16.11 19.77 2.77
C GLN A 174 -15.45 20.60 3.87
N ILE A 175 -15.09 19.94 5.00
CA ILE A 175 -14.41 20.59 6.11
C ILE A 175 -13.02 21.08 5.70
N LEU A 176 -12.24 20.27 5.00
CA LEU A 176 -10.89 20.60 4.57
C LEU A 176 -10.88 21.68 3.48
N ASP A 177 -11.81 21.62 2.52
CA ASP A 177 -11.94 22.61 1.46
C ASP A 177 -12.33 23.97 2.05
N CYS A 178 -13.24 24.01 3.04
CA CYS A 178 -13.58 25.23 3.76
C CYS A 178 -12.39 25.79 4.55
N LEU A 179 -11.61 24.92 5.20
CA LEU A 179 -10.42 25.33 5.95
C LEU A 179 -9.35 25.94 5.03
N LEU A 180 -9.10 25.34 3.88
CA LEU A 180 -8.15 25.85 2.89
C LEU A 180 -8.58 27.21 2.35
N TYR A 181 -9.87 27.35 2.01
CA TYR A 181 -10.42 28.63 1.52
C TYR A 181 -10.27 29.76 2.55
N THR A 182 -10.57 29.49 3.84
CA THR A 182 -10.41 30.51 4.88
C THR A 182 -8.97 30.87 5.20
N SER A 183 -8.03 29.94 5.00
CA SER A 183 -6.59 30.19 5.17
C SER A 183 -6.04 31.07 4.04
N ASP A 184 -6.49 30.85 2.80
CA ASP A 184 -6.07 31.64 1.64
C ASP A 184 -6.62 33.09 1.71
N ALA A 185 -7.86 33.24 2.19
CA ALA A 185 -8.50 34.57 2.36
C ALA A 185 -7.92 35.39 3.52
N ALA A 186 -7.15 34.79 4.43
CA ALA A 186 -6.53 35.53 5.56
C ALA A 186 -5.18 36.18 5.19
N ASP A 187 -4.60 35.81 4.05
CA ASP A 187 -3.33 36.35 3.55
C ASP A 187 -3.53 37.53 2.57
N ASP A 188 -4.79 37.89 2.22
CA ASP A 188 -5.19 39.11 1.47
C ASP A 188 -5.58 40.25 2.45
#